data_bfe571f04dc6a2d0a5911f06387295f6
#
_entry.id   bfe571f04dc6a2d0a5911f06387295f6
#
_cell.length_a   1.000
_cell.length_b   1.000
_cell.length_c   1.000
_cell.angle_alpha   90.00
_cell.angle_beta   90.00
_cell.angle_gamma   90.00
#
_symmetry.space_group_name_H-M   'P 1'
#
loop_
_entity.id
_entity.type
_entity.pdbx_description
1 polymer ?
#
loop_
_entity_poly.entity_id
_entity_poly.type
_entity_poly.pdbx_seq_one_letter_code
_entity_poly.pdbx_strand_id
1 'polypeptide(L)'
;QRALIMVVRSMIERDPAYSKLAAKLLLNRMYGEVFGKDFDPKNPAEAQARVFARNIKSAVEKGDLDKRMAEYDLEKLGRALIIENDTLFEYMGLEIMSSRYCMEDPITKKQLETPQMLWMRTAMGLALSEKPEDRERVALEFYEVLSNFYYTPGGRTLFQAGATKAQLSNCFLNVVPDSLDGIFKSF
;
A
#
# COMPACT_ATOMS: atom_id res chain seq x y z
N GLN A 1 12.65 14.71 12.52
CA GLN A 1 11.36 14.01 12.62
C GLN A 1 11.50 12.59 13.21
N ARG A 2 12.46 11.72 12.75
CA ARG A 2 12.63 10.35 13.28
C ARG A 2 12.83 10.32 14.80
N ALA A 3 13.71 11.17 15.35
CA ALA A 3 13.95 11.23 16.79
C ALA A 3 12.67 11.59 17.58
N LEU A 4 11.86 12.53 17.07
CA LEU A 4 10.60 12.88 17.68
C LEU A 4 9.60 11.73 17.69
N ILE A 5 9.48 11.01 16.56
CA ILE A 5 8.62 9.81 16.49
C ILE A 5 9.08 8.77 17.52
N MET A 6 10.40 8.53 17.66
CA MET A 6 10.94 7.56 18.64
C MET A 6 10.60 7.95 20.08
N VAL A 7 10.70 9.24 20.42
CA VAL A 7 10.33 9.73 21.76
C VAL A 7 8.84 9.56 22.01
N VAL A 8 7.99 9.97 21.09
CA VAL A 8 6.53 9.88 21.26
C VAL A 8 6.07 8.42 21.34
N ARG A 9 6.62 7.53 20.50
CA ARG A 9 6.26 6.11 20.54
C ARG A 9 6.65 5.43 21.85
N SER A 10 7.76 5.84 22.50
CA SER A 10 8.16 5.28 23.80
C SER A 10 7.21 5.65 24.94
N MET A 11 6.33 6.63 24.70
CA MET A 11 5.31 7.05 25.69
C MET A 11 3.98 6.32 25.55
N ILE A 12 3.80 5.49 24.49
CA ILE A 12 2.54 4.75 24.25
C ILE A 12 2.19 3.83 25.42
N GLU A 13 3.20 3.21 26.05
CA GLU A 13 2.98 2.34 27.22
C GLU A 13 2.45 3.11 28.45
N ARG A 14 2.73 4.43 28.54
CA ARG A 14 2.25 5.28 29.63
C ARG A 14 0.84 5.80 29.38
N ASP A 15 0.56 6.17 28.12
CA ASP A 15 -0.76 6.65 27.70
C ASP A 15 -0.99 6.28 26.21
N PRO A 16 -2.01 5.44 25.90
CA PRO A 16 -2.36 5.04 24.55
C PRO A 16 -2.64 6.21 23.58
N ALA A 17 -3.00 7.40 24.08
CA ALA A 17 -3.22 8.58 23.25
C ALA A 17 -1.98 8.98 22.44
N TYR A 18 -0.77 8.65 22.95
CA TYR A 18 0.47 8.88 22.20
C TYR A 18 0.57 8.03 20.91
N SER A 19 -0.20 6.95 20.77
CA SER A 19 -0.27 6.17 19.52
C SER A 19 -0.78 7.01 18.38
N LYS A 20 -1.86 7.75 18.54
CA LYS A 20 -2.39 8.67 17.53
C LYS A 20 -1.42 9.80 17.19
N LEU A 21 -0.75 10.35 18.19
CA LEU A 21 0.25 11.40 17.96
C LEU A 21 1.46 10.86 17.18
N ALA A 22 1.97 9.69 17.55
CA ALA A 22 3.06 9.03 16.84
C ALA A 22 2.68 8.69 15.39
N ALA A 23 1.45 8.19 15.16
CA ALA A 23 0.91 7.93 13.83
C ALA A 23 0.88 9.21 12.98
N LYS A 24 0.38 10.32 13.53
CA LYS A 24 0.33 11.60 12.82
C LYS A 24 1.72 12.13 12.43
N LEU A 25 2.70 11.96 13.32
CA LEU A 25 4.09 12.35 13.02
C LEU A 25 4.71 11.48 11.92
N LEU A 26 4.39 10.17 11.94
CA LEU A 26 4.82 9.22 10.91
C LEU A 26 4.17 9.53 9.56
N LEU A 27 2.86 9.81 9.51
CA LEU A 27 2.15 10.23 8.30
C LEU A 27 2.75 11.52 7.72
N ASN A 28 3.02 12.52 8.54
CA ASN A 28 3.65 13.77 8.09
C ASN A 28 5.02 13.53 7.46
N ARG A 29 5.80 12.55 7.97
CA ARG A 29 7.05 12.14 7.38
C ARG A 29 6.82 11.47 6.02
N MET A 30 5.90 10.50 5.95
CA MET A 30 5.57 9.79 4.71
C MET A 30 5.11 10.77 3.62
N TYR A 31 4.22 11.69 3.96
CA TYR A 31 3.76 12.72 3.02
C TYR A 31 4.90 13.61 2.52
N GLY A 32 5.81 14.01 3.42
CA GLY A 32 7.00 14.77 3.04
C GLY A 32 7.95 13.99 2.10
N GLU A 33 8.05 12.66 2.27
CA GLU A 33 8.86 11.81 1.39
C GLU A 33 8.17 11.56 0.03
N VAL A 34 6.85 11.28 0.04
CA VAL A 34 6.07 10.93 -1.16
C VAL A 34 5.77 12.16 -2.03
N PHE A 35 5.26 13.21 -1.43
CA PHE A 35 4.85 14.41 -2.17
C PHE A 35 5.97 15.44 -2.33
N GLY A 36 6.87 15.55 -1.34
CA GLY A 36 7.95 16.51 -1.37
C GLY A 36 7.45 17.94 -1.61
N LYS A 37 7.94 18.58 -2.69
CA LYS A 37 7.52 19.92 -3.12
C LYS A 37 6.21 19.94 -3.91
N ASP A 38 5.71 18.76 -4.33
CA ASP A 38 4.49 18.64 -5.13
C ASP A 38 3.23 18.76 -4.26
N PHE A 39 3.37 18.77 -2.93
CA PHE A 39 2.24 18.88 -2.02
C PHE A 39 1.72 20.31 -1.97
N ASP A 40 0.48 20.50 -2.41
CA ASP A 40 -0.27 21.73 -2.24
C ASP A 40 -1.39 21.49 -1.19
N PRO A 41 -1.27 22.07 0.02
CA PRO A 41 -2.29 21.93 1.04
C PRO A 41 -3.67 22.48 0.64
N LYS A 42 -3.73 23.37 -0.35
CA LYS A 42 -4.98 23.94 -0.85
C LYS A 42 -5.68 23.04 -1.85
N ASN A 43 -4.92 22.16 -2.52
CA ASN A 43 -5.47 21.21 -3.49
C ASN A 43 -4.77 19.86 -3.39
N PRO A 44 -4.97 19.13 -2.28
CA PRO A 44 -4.29 17.85 -2.04
C PRO A 44 -4.67 16.78 -3.08
N ALA A 45 -5.90 16.78 -3.59
CA ALA A 45 -6.37 15.80 -4.56
C ALA A 45 -5.57 15.85 -5.87
N GLU A 46 -5.23 17.03 -6.38
CA GLU A 46 -4.43 17.17 -7.60
C GLU A 46 -2.97 16.73 -7.37
N ALA A 47 -2.39 17.02 -6.21
CA ALA A 47 -1.07 16.52 -5.84
C ALA A 47 -1.05 14.99 -5.77
N GLN A 48 -2.06 14.39 -5.15
CA GLN A 48 -2.23 12.94 -5.08
C GLN A 48 -2.35 12.32 -6.48
N ALA A 49 -3.22 12.86 -7.33
CA ALA A 49 -3.44 12.36 -8.68
C ALA A 49 -2.13 12.31 -9.48
N ARG A 50 -1.38 13.41 -9.49
CA ARG A 50 -0.10 13.48 -10.21
C ARG A 50 0.93 12.50 -9.67
N VAL A 51 1.11 12.46 -8.34
CA VAL A 51 2.13 11.63 -7.71
C VAL A 51 1.77 10.15 -7.83
N PHE A 52 0.52 9.79 -7.60
CA PHE A 52 0.03 8.42 -7.77
C PHE A 52 0.25 7.94 -9.21
N ALA A 53 -0.22 8.69 -10.20
CA ALA A 53 -0.06 8.34 -11.61
C ALA A 53 1.42 8.18 -12.01
N ARG A 54 2.27 9.12 -11.58
CA ARG A 54 3.72 9.07 -11.82
C ARG A 54 4.35 7.80 -11.22
N ASN A 55 4.02 7.48 -9.97
CA ASN A 55 4.63 6.37 -9.25
C ASN A 55 4.19 5.01 -9.83
N ILE A 56 2.92 4.84 -10.18
CA ILE A 56 2.44 3.63 -10.86
C ILE A 56 3.11 3.47 -12.23
N LYS A 57 3.15 4.51 -13.07
CA LYS A 57 3.81 4.46 -14.37
C LYS A 57 5.29 4.09 -14.25
N SER A 58 6.00 4.74 -13.32
CA SER A 58 7.42 4.44 -13.07
C SER A 58 7.64 2.99 -12.62
N ALA A 59 6.77 2.44 -11.76
CA ALA A 59 6.86 1.05 -11.32
C ALA A 59 6.56 0.05 -12.45
N VAL A 60 5.64 0.39 -13.35
CA VAL A 60 5.37 -0.40 -14.58
C VAL A 60 6.57 -0.37 -15.53
N GLU A 61 7.17 0.80 -15.76
CA GLU A 61 8.36 0.95 -16.61
C GLU A 61 9.56 0.17 -16.09
N LYS A 62 9.73 0.09 -14.76
CA LYS A 62 10.75 -0.72 -14.10
C LYS A 62 10.47 -2.23 -14.13
N GLY A 63 9.26 -2.63 -14.47
CA GLY A 63 8.81 -4.02 -14.47
C GLY A 63 8.40 -4.56 -13.10
N ASP A 64 8.27 -3.70 -12.09
CA ASP A 64 7.80 -4.07 -10.75
C ASP A 64 6.28 -4.35 -10.78
N LEU A 65 5.52 -3.55 -11.50
CA LEU A 65 4.08 -3.70 -11.68
C LEU A 65 3.70 -4.22 -13.07
N ASP A 66 2.58 -4.94 -13.14
CA ASP A 66 1.99 -5.42 -14.40
C ASP A 66 1.64 -4.24 -15.30
N LYS A 67 1.91 -4.37 -16.61
CA LYS A 67 1.65 -3.31 -17.59
C LYS A 67 0.20 -2.84 -17.61
N ARG A 68 -0.75 -3.73 -17.32
CA ARG A 68 -2.18 -3.41 -17.23
C ARG A 68 -2.51 -2.40 -16.12
N MET A 69 -1.64 -2.23 -15.13
CA MET A 69 -1.79 -1.20 -14.10
C MET A 69 -1.71 0.22 -14.68
N ALA A 70 -1.03 0.41 -15.80
CA ALA A 70 -0.95 1.70 -16.50
C ALA A 70 -2.14 1.97 -17.43
N GLU A 71 -3.02 0.99 -17.65
CA GLU A 71 -4.22 1.12 -18.51
C GLU A 71 -5.39 1.82 -17.79
N TYR A 72 -5.35 1.91 -16.46
CA TYR A 72 -6.35 2.63 -15.67
C TYR A 72 -6.25 4.16 -15.87
N ASP A 73 -7.35 4.86 -15.68
CA ASP A 73 -7.30 6.32 -15.49
C ASP A 73 -6.68 6.65 -14.12
N LEU A 74 -5.35 6.67 -14.10
CA LEU A 74 -4.57 6.83 -12.88
C LEU A 74 -4.80 8.19 -12.20
N GLU A 75 -5.10 9.23 -12.96
CA GLU A 75 -5.40 10.53 -12.39
C GLU A 75 -6.77 10.55 -11.71
N LYS A 76 -7.77 9.94 -12.34
CA LYS A 76 -9.10 9.78 -11.75
C LYS A 76 -9.03 8.96 -10.47
N LEU A 77 -8.35 7.82 -10.47
CA LEU A 77 -8.14 7.00 -9.28
C LEU A 77 -7.35 7.74 -8.21
N GLY A 78 -6.34 8.51 -8.59
CA GLY A 78 -5.57 9.34 -7.67
C GLY A 78 -6.40 10.45 -7.01
N ARG A 79 -7.36 11.06 -7.72
CA ARG A 79 -8.31 12.03 -7.15
C ARG A 79 -9.33 11.38 -6.20
N ALA A 80 -9.60 10.09 -6.38
CA ALA A 80 -10.52 9.34 -5.53
C ALA A 80 -9.91 8.92 -4.18
N LEU A 81 -8.62 9.16 -3.94
CA LEU A 81 -7.96 8.84 -2.67
C LEU A 81 -8.49 9.74 -1.55
N ILE A 82 -8.87 9.13 -0.43
CA ILE A 82 -9.42 9.81 0.75
C ILE A 82 -8.34 9.88 1.82
N ILE A 83 -7.57 10.98 1.84
CA ILE A 83 -6.46 11.21 2.79
C ILE A 83 -6.93 11.13 4.25
N GLU A 84 -8.15 11.56 4.53
CA GLU A 84 -8.73 11.57 5.85
C GLU A 84 -8.74 10.17 6.48
N ASN A 85 -8.89 9.13 5.68
CA ASN A 85 -8.87 7.74 6.14
C ASN A 85 -7.50 7.30 6.68
N ASP A 86 -6.41 8.00 6.37
CA ASP A 86 -5.11 7.75 6.98
C ASP A 86 -5.11 8.05 8.49
N THR A 87 -6.05 8.87 8.98
CA THR A 87 -6.22 9.14 10.42
C THR A 87 -6.79 7.95 11.20
N LEU A 88 -7.34 6.94 10.51
CA LEU A 88 -7.83 5.72 11.13
C LEU A 88 -6.69 4.87 11.71
N PHE A 89 -5.47 5.01 11.18
CA PHE A 89 -4.33 4.25 11.67
C PHE A 89 -3.91 4.61 13.10
N GLU A 90 -3.55 3.58 13.85
CA GLU A 90 -2.71 3.66 15.03
C GLU A 90 -1.23 3.52 14.62
N TYR A 91 -0.31 3.94 15.51
CA TYR A 91 1.13 3.96 15.20
C TYR A 91 1.67 2.61 14.71
N MET A 92 1.36 1.52 15.43
CA MET A 92 1.90 0.19 15.08
C MET A 92 1.40 -0.29 13.72
N GLY A 93 0.10 -0.10 13.42
CA GLY A 93 -0.46 -0.46 12.13
C GLY A 93 0.18 0.34 11.00
N LEU A 94 0.33 1.64 11.18
CA LEU A 94 0.96 2.52 10.19
C LEU A 94 2.45 2.20 9.99
N GLU A 95 3.19 1.92 11.05
CA GLU A 95 4.61 1.53 10.98
C GLU A 95 4.79 0.24 10.17
N ILE A 96 3.93 -0.76 10.40
CA ILE A 96 3.93 -2.01 9.64
C ILE A 96 3.58 -1.75 8.17
N MET A 97 2.55 -0.94 7.91
CA MET A 97 2.15 -0.60 6.54
C MET A 97 3.28 0.10 5.79
N SER A 98 3.89 1.10 6.39
CA SER A 98 4.96 1.89 5.76
C SER A 98 6.24 1.08 5.54
N SER A 99 6.62 0.23 6.50
CA SER A 99 7.90 -0.49 6.45
C SER A 99 7.86 -1.79 5.66
N ARG A 100 6.67 -2.37 5.44
CA ARG A 100 6.55 -3.70 4.82
C ARG A 100 5.76 -3.73 3.53
N TYR A 101 4.78 -2.83 3.34
CA TYR A 101 3.80 -2.94 2.27
C TYR A 101 3.80 -1.78 1.29
N CYS A 102 4.06 -0.55 1.75
CA CYS A 102 4.22 0.58 0.85
C CYS A 102 5.47 0.44 0.00
N MET A 103 5.37 0.80 -1.27
CA MET A 103 6.53 0.86 -2.15
C MET A 103 7.54 1.88 -1.63
N GLU A 104 8.81 1.50 -1.66
CA GLU A 104 9.93 2.38 -1.38
C GLU A 104 10.94 2.39 -2.53
N ASP A 105 11.67 3.45 -2.66
CA ASP A 105 12.80 3.51 -3.59
C ASP A 105 13.92 2.58 -3.09
N PRO A 106 14.39 1.62 -3.91
CA PRO A 106 15.35 0.60 -3.45
C PRO A 106 16.71 1.17 -3.07
N ILE A 107 17.09 2.34 -3.59
CA ILE A 107 18.39 2.99 -3.37
C ILE A 107 18.28 3.98 -2.21
N THR A 108 17.34 4.92 -2.29
CA THR A 108 17.22 6.03 -1.32
C THR A 108 16.43 5.66 -0.09
N LYS A 109 15.69 4.54 -0.12
CA LYS A 109 14.78 4.09 0.95
C LYS A 109 13.69 5.11 1.31
N LYS A 110 13.37 6.00 0.39
CA LYS A 110 12.24 6.92 0.53
C LYS A 110 10.94 6.23 0.17
N GLN A 111 9.90 6.59 0.90
CA GLN A 111 8.55 6.13 0.60
C GLN A 111 8.08 6.69 -0.75
N LEU A 112 7.48 5.82 -1.56
CA LEU A 112 6.84 6.15 -2.84
C LEU A 112 5.32 6.10 -2.75
N GLU A 113 4.77 5.51 -1.69
CA GLU A 113 3.33 5.38 -1.46
C GLU A 113 2.92 5.93 -0.10
N THR A 114 1.77 6.57 -0.04
CA THR A 114 0.99 6.76 1.19
C THR A 114 0.12 5.53 1.44
N PRO A 115 -0.47 5.35 2.63
CA PRO A 115 -1.38 4.23 2.88
C PRO A 115 -2.56 4.20 1.89
N GLN A 116 -3.13 5.35 1.53
CA GLN A 116 -4.22 5.39 0.56
C GLN A 116 -3.77 4.98 -0.85
N MET A 117 -2.54 5.33 -1.26
CA MET A 117 -1.98 4.88 -2.53
C MET A 117 -1.76 3.36 -2.54
N LEU A 118 -1.29 2.78 -1.42
CA LEU A 118 -1.18 1.33 -1.27
C LEU A 118 -2.54 0.64 -1.39
N TRP A 119 -3.58 1.16 -0.71
CA TRP A 119 -4.93 0.60 -0.82
C TRP A 119 -5.45 0.63 -2.26
N MET A 120 -5.29 1.77 -2.96
CA MET A 120 -5.71 1.88 -4.35
C MET A 120 -4.91 0.95 -5.27
N ARG A 121 -3.59 0.86 -5.13
CA ARG A 121 -2.77 -0.09 -5.92
C ARG A 121 -3.21 -1.54 -5.68
N THR A 122 -3.48 -1.89 -4.42
CA THR A 122 -3.97 -3.24 -4.06
C THR A 122 -5.33 -3.51 -4.71
N ALA A 123 -6.24 -2.57 -4.64
CA ALA A 123 -7.57 -2.65 -5.25
C ALA A 123 -7.49 -2.80 -6.77
N MET A 124 -6.67 -1.99 -7.43
CA MET A 124 -6.40 -2.11 -8.88
C MET A 124 -5.83 -3.48 -9.24
N GLY A 125 -4.85 -3.96 -8.45
CA GLY A 125 -4.20 -5.25 -8.68
C GLY A 125 -5.18 -6.43 -8.54
N LEU A 126 -6.12 -6.36 -7.61
CA LEU A 126 -7.20 -7.36 -7.45
C LEU A 126 -8.19 -7.31 -8.61
N ALA A 127 -8.50 -6.11 -9.11
CA ALA A 127 -9.44 -5.91 -10.21
C ALA A 127 -8.84 -6.26 -11.61
N LEU A 128 -7.56 -6.61 -11.72
CA LEU A 128 -6.95 -7.00 -13.00
C LEU A 128 -7.57 -8.26 -13.64
N SER A 129 -8.22 -9.11 -12.86
CA SER A 129 -8.94 -10.29 -13.33
C SER A 129 -10.29 -9.97 -13.98
N GLU A 130 -10.82 -8.78 -13.73
CA GLU A 130 -12.08 -8.32 -14.30
C GLU A 130 -11.94 -7.93 -15.78
N LYS A 131 -13.10 -7.83 -16.47
CA LYS A 131 -13.12 -7.31 -17.83
C LYS A 131 -12.62 -5.86 -17.86
N PRO A 132 -11.91 -5.44 -18.91
CA PRO A 132 -11.33 -4.10 -19.00
C PRO A 132 -12.31 -2.97 -18.68
N GLU A 133 -13.56 -3.08 -19.15
CA GLU A 133 -14.64 -2.10 -18.92
C GLU A 133 -15.10 -2.01 -17.46
N ASP A 134 -14.94 -3.07 -16.67
CA ASP A 134 -15.37 -3.14 -15.26
C ASP A 134 -14.24 -2.84 -14.27
N ARG A 135 -12.98 -2.98 -14.68
CA ARG A 135 -11.80 -2.90 -13.79
C ARG A 135 -11.79 -1.67 -12.90
N GLU A 136 -12.06 -0.51 -13.47
CA GLU A 136 -11.97 0.75 -12.73
C GLU A 136 -13.08 0.86 -11.69
N ARG A 137 -14.31 0.46 -12.04
CA ARG A 137 -15.44 0.42 -11.11
C ARG A 137 -15.16 -0.53 -9.94
N VAL A 138 -14.71 -1.75 -10.25
CA VAL A 138 -14.40 -2.76 -9.23
C VAL A 138 -13.21 -2.34 -8.37
N ALA A 139 -12.19 -1.70 -8.95
CA ALA A 139 -11.07 -1.16 -8.19
C ALA A 139 -11.53 -0.09 -7.18
N LEU A 140 -12.45 0.80 -7.55
CA LEU A 140 -13.01 1.78 -6.63
C LEU A 140 -13.84 1.15 -5.51
N GLU A 141 -14.64 0.12 -5.81
CA GLU A 141 -15.39 -0.66 -4.81
C GLU A 141 -14.46 -1.35 -3.81
N PHE A 142 -13.40 -2.01 -4.29
CA PHE A 142 -12.38 -2.60 -3.41
C PHE A 142 -11.65 -1.54 -2.59
N TYR A 143 -11.29 -0.41 -3.20
CA TYR A 143 -10.64 0.69 -2.49
C TYR A 143 -11.50 1.20 -1.33
N GLU A 144 -12.80 1.40 -1.54
CA GLU A 144 -13.72 1.83 -0.49
C GLU A 144 -13.68 0.86 0.71
N VAL A 145 -13.75 -0.43 0.46
CA VAL A 145 -13.71 -1.47 1.51
C VAL A 145 -12.38 -1.47 2.26
N LEU A 146 -11.26 -1.35 1.55
CA LEU A 146 -9.91 -1.40 2.12
C LEU A 146 -9.58 -0.11 2.89
N SER A 147 -9.85 1.05 2.30
CA SER A 147 -9.50 2.36 2.87
C SER A 147 -10.27 2.68 4.15
N ASN A 148 -11.47 2.14 4.31
CA ASN A 148 -12.29 2.27 5.51
C ASN A 148 -12.03 1.16 6.55
N PHE A 149 -11.09 0.25 6.32
CA PHE A 149 -10.79 -0.89 7.20
C PHE A 149 -11.96 -1.83 7.42
N TYR A 150 -12.92 -1.91 6.49
CA TYR A 150 -13.98 -2.93 6.57
C TYR A 150 -13.42 -4.34 6.32
N TYR A 151 -12.32 -4.42 5.58
CA TYR A 151 -11.58 -5.63 5.33
C TYR A 151 -10.09 -5.31 5.13
N THR A 152 -9.22 -6.19 5.64
CA THR A 152 -7.76 -6.15 5.38
C THR A 152 -7.33 -7.48 4.79
N PRO A 153 -6.83 -7.51 3.55
CA PRO A 153 -6.35 -8.75 2.93
C PRO A 153 -5.06 -9.25 3.58
N GLY A 154 -4.73 -10.49 3.31
CA GLY A 154 -3.49 -11.06 3.79
C GLY A 154 -2.23 -10.36 3.27
N GLY A 155 -1.13 -10.46 4.00
CA GLY A 155 0.10 -9.72 3.71
C GLY A 155 0.65 -9.92 2.30
N ARG A 156 0.53 -11.12 1.71
CA ARG A 156 0.95 -11.37 0.32
C ARG A 156 0.14 -10.55 -0.67
N THR A 157 -1.17 -10.45 -0.48
CA THR A 157 -2.05 -9.63 -1.32
C THR A 157 -1.64 -8.16 -1.26
N LEU A 158 -1.43 -7.61 -0.05
CA LEU A 158 -0.98 -6.22 0.13
C LEU A 158 0.35 -5.95 -0.57
N PHE A 159 1.28 -6.88 -0.45
CA PHE A 159 2.62 -6.72 -0.99
C PHE A 159 2.68 -6.88 -2.51
N GLN A 160 1.90 -7.83 -3.08
CA GLN A 160 2.07 -8.26 -4.47
C GLN A 160 0.89 -7.95 -5.39
N ALA A 161 -0.23 -7.41 -4.88
CA ALA A 161 -1.32 -7.03 -5.78
C ALA A 161 -0.85 -5.98 -6.80
N GLY A 162 -1.07 -6.29 -8.06
CA GLY A 162 -0.59 -5.50 -9.20
C GLY A 162 0.85 -5.76 -9.62
N ALA A 163 1.62 -6.61 -8.94
CA ALA A 163 2.98 -6.95 -9.36
C ALA A 163 3.00 -7.79 -10.65
N THR A 164 4.11 -7.70 -11.40
CA THR A 164 4.30 -8.44 -12.67
C THR A 164 4.20 -9.96 -12.49
N LYS A 165 4.66 -10.48 -11.35
CA LYS A 165 4.58 -11.90 -10.98
C LYS A 165 3.86 -12.04 -9.65
N ALA A 166 2.60 -11.62 -9.60
CA ALA A 166 1.80 -11.61 -8.39
C ALA A 166 1.54 -13.03 -7.87
N GLN A 167 1.85 -13.26 -6.59
CA GLN A 167 1.45 -14.44 -5.84
C GLN A 167 0.62 -13.98 -4.64
N LEU A 168 -0.70 -14.13 -4.74
CA LEU A 168 -1.64 -13.54 -3.79
C LEU A 168 -2.03 -14.47 -2.63
N SER A 169 -1.69 -15.77 -2.72
CA SER A 169 -1.96 -16.73 -1.64
C SER A 169 -0.93 -16.60 -0.52
N ASN A 170 -1.40 -16.56 0.73
CA ASN A 170 -0.52 -16.45 1.90
C ASN A 170 0.07 -17.78 2.33
N CYS A 171 -0.67 -18.88 2.14
CA CYS A 171 -0.30 -20.22 2.62
C CYS A 171 -0.42 -21.24 1.51
N PHE A 172 0.53 -22.18 1.50
CA PHE A 172 0.55 -23.35 0.65
C PHE A 172 0.65 -24.58 1.54
N LEU A 173 -0.25 -25.53 1.33
CA LEU A 173 -0.23 -26.78 2.05
C LEU A 173 0.23 -27.88 1.10
N ASN A 174 1.21 -28.65 1.53
CA ASN A 174 1.67 -29.84 0.83
C ASN A 174 1.54 -31.05 1.75
N VAL A 175 1.02 -32.16 1.23
CA VAL A 175 0.97 -33.45 1.94
C VAL A 175 2.24 -34.19 1.62
N VAL A 176 3.04 -34.46 2.65
CA VAL A 176 4.26 -35.28 2.54
C VAL A 176 3.90 -36.70 2.92
N PRO A 177 3.89 -37.67 1.99
CA PRO A 177 3.66 -39.06 2.30
C PRO A 177 4.75 -39.65 3.23
N ASP A 178 4.37 -40.55 4.13
CA ASP A 178 5.30 -41.22 5.06
C ASP A 178 6.10 -42.31 4.34
N SER A 179 6.94 -41.92 3.38
CA SER A 179 7.88 -42.77 2.67
C SER A 179 9.05 -41.89 2.12
N LEU A 180 10.24 -42.49 2.02
CA LEU A 180 11.41 -41.80 1.47
C LEU A 180 11.14 -41.22 0.07
N ASP A 181 10.52 -42.01 -0.81
CA ASP A 181 10.15 -41.58 -2.15
C ASP A 181 9.13 -40.44 -2.12
N GLY A 182 8.13 -40.52 -1.23
CA GLY A 182 7.14 -39.46 -1.03
C GLY A 182 7.76 -38.16 -0.50
N ILE A 183 8.69 -38.22 0.45
CA ILE A 183 9.42 -37.08 1.00
C ILE A 183 10.21 -36.39 -0.11
N PHE A 184 11.03 -37.15 -0.89
CA PHE A 184 11.83 -36.58 -1.97
C PHE A 184 10.99 -35.97 -3.10
N LYS A 185 9.83 -36.55 -3.40
CA LYS A 185 8.90 -35.95 -4.41
C LYS A 185 8.19 -34.70 -3.94
N SER A 186 8.19 -34.42 -2.63
CA SER A 186 7.54 -33.22 -2.06
C SER A 186 8.43 -31.98 -2.11
N PHE A 187 9.72 -32.12 -2.40
CA PHE A 187 10.67 -31.04 -2.63
C PHE A 187 10.71 -30.62 -4.11
#